data_004b9cf12b822f74a34884b3861f0ffc
#
_entry.id   004b9cf12b822f74a34884b3861f0ffc
#
_cell.length_a   1.000
_cell.length_b   1.000
_cell.length_c   1.000
_cell.angle_alpha   90.00
_cell.angle_beta   90.00
_cell.angle_gamma   90.00
#
_symmetry.space_group_name_H-M   'P 1'
#
loop_
_entity.id
_entity.type
_entity.pdbx_description
1 polymer ?
#
loop_
_entity_poly.entity_id
_entity_poly.type
_entity_poly.pdbx_seq_one_letter_code
_entity_poly.pdbx_strand_id
1 'polypeptide(L)'
;MIKYTIQRVLFMLLTLFVIIGMCFILIRLLPPPPVSPDDIHYEIIEARREAMGYNKPLLVQFGLFLKAVFTEWDWGISDKLYVGQDVFDLFIGKMPATVIVNLYSILFSIPIGILLGIFAALKKNTWIDYAISTLTMVVISVPSFVYAFLIQYVFSFKLGWLPFVMKAGTDYFTWEMFKSMLPAVMALSFGVIAGFTRTTRAELTEVLTSEFMLLARTKGLTRTQATVRHALKNCMVVILPSIFGQFVGIMSGSLIIEKIFSIPGVGQLYINSINAPDYPLFILNTAFYTAISLVAAIIVDISYGFIDPRIRMGSKK
;
A
#
# COMPACT_ATOMS: atom_id res chain seq x y z
N MET A 1 19.25 -8.10 -17.90
CA MET A 1 18.14 -8.39 -16.98
C MET A 1 18.64 -8.97 -15.66
N ILE A 2 19.21 -10.18 -15.61
CA ILE A 2 19.62 -10.85 -14.35
C ILE A 2 20.55 -9.98 -13.50
N LYS A 3 21.65 -9.45 -14.06
CA LYS A 3 22.57 -8.54 -13.35
C LYS A 3 21.86 -7.31 -12.77
N TYR A 4 20.97 -6.69 -13.54
CA TYR A 4 20.18 -5.55 -13.11
C TYR A 4 19.25 -5.92 -11.92
N THR A 5 18.52 -7.03 -12.04
CA THR A 5 17.63 -7.51 -10.97
C THR A 5 18.42 -7.82 -9.69
N ILE A 6 19.58 -8.51 -9.80
CA ILE A 6 20.43 -8.81 -8.64
C ILE A 6 20.90 -7.51 -7.96
N GLN A 7 21.36 -6.53 -8.73
CA GLN A 7 21.77 -5.22 -8.17
C GLN A 7 20.62 -4.53 -7.43
N ARG A 8 19.40 -4.53 -8.01
CA ARG A 8 18.22 -3.94 -7.37
C ARG A 8 17.86 -4.66 -6.07
N VAL A 9 17.88 -5.99 -6.06
CA VAL A 9 17.64 -6.79 -4.84
C VAL A 9 18.69 -6.51 -3.78
N LEU A 10 19.97 -6.44 -4.14
CA LEU A 10 21.04 -6.10 -3.18
C LEU A 10 20.86 -4.70 -2.59
N PHE A 11 20.54 -3.69 -3.42
CA PHE A 11 20.26 -2.34 -2.91
C PHE A 11 19.02 -2.31 -2.04
N MET A 12 17.97 -3.08 -2.37
CA MET A 12 16.79 -3.22 -1.52
C MET A 12 17.16 -3.76 -0.14
N LEU A 13 17.92 -4.87 -0.09
CA LEU A 13 18.34 -5.47 1.18
C LEU A 13 19.22 -4.51 1.99
N LEU A 14 20.13 -3.78 1.34
CA LEU A 14 20.95 -2.76 1.98
C LEU A 14 20.07 -1.62 2.55
N THR A 15 19.11 -1.12 1.77
CA THR A 15 18.21 -0.06 2.21
C THR A 15 17.35 -0.51 3.38
N LEU A 16 16.80 -1.73 3.31
CA LEU A 16 16.02 -2.32 4.41
C LEU A 16 16.86 -2.45 5.67
N PHE A 17 18.09 -2.97 5.55
CA PHE A 17 19.01 -3.08 6.67
C PHE A 17 19.33 -1.73 7.31
N VAL A 18 19.62 -0.70 6.51
CA VAL A 18 19.91 0.65 7.00
C VAL A 18 18.69 1.25 7.73
N ILE A 19 17.50 1.12 7.16
CA ILE A 19 16.28 1.67 7.77
C ILE A 19 15.97 0.96 9.09
N ILE A 20 15.99 -0.38 9.11
CA ILE A 20 15.77 -1.16 10.34
C ILE A 20 16.83 -0.81 11.38
N GLY A 21 18.10 -0.73 10.98
CA GLY A 21 19.21 -0.36 11.87
C GLY A 21 19.02 1.03 12.47
N MET A 22 18.68 2.02 11.67
CA MET A 22 18.38 3.38 12.17
C MET A 22 17.19 3.39 13.13
N CYS A 23 16.09 2.74 12.76
CA CYS A 23 14.91 2.66 13.63
C CYS A 23 15.23 1.95 14.95
N PHE A 24 15.97 0.84 14.89
CA PHE A 24 16.40 0.11 16.07
C PHE A 24 17.25 0.98 16.99
N ILE A 25 18.28 1.66 16.46
CA ILE A 25 19.18 2.52 17.23
C ILE A 25 18.39 3.67 17.87
N LEU A 26 17.54 4.36 17.09
CA LEU A 26 16.76 5.49 17.60
C LEU A 26 15.84 5.06 18.75
N ILE A 27 15.18 3.91 18.62
CA ILE A 27 14.30 3.38 19.67
C ILE A 27 15.10 2.99 20.92
N ARG A 28 16.27 2.38 20.75
CA ARG A 28 17.11 1.96 21.87
C ARG A 28 17.80 3.12 22.61
N LEU A 29 17.84 4.30 22.00
CA LEU A 29 18.24 5.52 22.68
C LEU A 29 17.13 6.08 23.60
N LEU A 30 15.88 5.65 23.38
CA LEU A 30 14.77 6.00 24.29
C LEU A 30 14.79 5.05 25.50
N PRO A 31 14.35 5.53 26.68
CA PRO A 31 14.20 4.64 27.83
C PRO A 31 13.19 3.53 27.50
N PRO A 32 13.44 2.29 27.92
CA PRO A 32 12.47 1.21 27.72
C PRO A 32 11.14 1.57 28.39
N PRO A 33 9.99 1.22 27.80
CA PRO A 33 8.69 1.49 28.43
C PRO A 33 8.65 0.83 29.80
N PRO A 34 8.22 1.54 30.87
CA PRO A 34 8.11 0.95 32.19
C PRO A 34 7.06 -0.18 32.17
N VAL A 35 7.40 -1.33 32.70
CA VAL A 35 6.50 -2.44 32.97
C VAL A 35 6.25 -2.46 34.47
N SER A 36 4.97 -2.58 34.89
CA SER A 36 4.67 -2.67 36.31
C SER A 36 5.15 -4.00 36.88
N PRO A 37 5.83 -4.01 38.05
CA PRO A 37 6.18 -5.28 38.69
C PRO A 37 4.96 -6.15 39.07
N ASP A 38 3.78 -5.54 39.16
CA ASP A 38 2.52 -6.24 39.44
C ASP A 38 1.86 -6.85 38.18
N ASP A 39 2.44 -6.60 36.99
CA ASP A 39 1.95 -7.20 35.74
C ASP A 39 2.27 -8.69 35.72
N ILE A 40 1.28 -9.50 35.38
CA ILE A 40 1.43 -10.97 35.29
C ILE A 40 2.49 -11.41 34.26
N HIS A 41 2.82 -10.51 33.31
CA HIS A 41 3.82 -10.76 32.28
C HIS A 41 5.19 -10.13 32.58
N TYR A 42 5.36 -9.51 33.74
CA TYR A 42 6.58 -8.78 34.11
C TYR A 42 7.83 -9.64 33.94
N GLU A 43 7.82 -10.84 34.52
CA GLU A 43 8.96 -11.76 34.44
C GLU A 43 9.32 -12.16 33.00
N ILE A 44 8.30 -12.38 32.18
CA ILE A 44 8.48 -12.75 30.75
C ILE A 44 9.11 -11.59 29.99
N ILE A 45 8.63 -10.37 30.20
CA ILE A 45 9.13 -9.19 29.51
C ILE A 45 10.57 -8.89 29.94
N GLU A 46 10.88 -8.95 31.23
CA GLU A 46 12.23 -8.69 31.74
C GLU A 46 13.22 -9.76 31.31
N ALA A 47 12.85 -11.05 31.36
CA ALA A 47 13.67 -12.15 30.83
C ALA A 47 13.98 -11.97 29.33
N ARG A 48 12.98 -11.52 28.57
CA ARG A 48 13.14 -11.21 27.14
C ARG A 48 14.10 -10.04 26.91
N ARG A 49 13.94 -8.96 27.68
CA ARG A 49 14.83 -7.77 27.63
C ARG A 49 16.26 -8.16 27.94
N GLU A 50 16.47 -9.00 28.95
CA GLU A 50 17.79 -9.50 29.28
C GLU A 50 18.38 -10.37 28.16
N ALA A 51 17.60 -11.30 27.61
CA ALA A 51 17.99 -12.13 26.46
C ALA A 51 18.37 -11.30 25.24
N MET A 52 17.63 -10.22 24.95
CA MET A 52 17.92 -9.26 23.88
C MET A 52 19.05 -8.30 24.21
N GLY A 53 19.64 -8.42 25.43
CA GLY A 53 20.82 -7.67 25.84
C GLY A 53 20.58 -6.18 26.04
N TYR A 54 19.43 -5.75 26.59
CA TYR A 54 19.15 -4.33 26.87
C TYR A 54 20.20 -3.64 27.74
N ASN A 55 20.94 -4.39 28.50
CA ASN A 55 22.07 -3.93 29.35
C ASN A 55 23.42 -3.91 28.61
N LYS A 56 23.48 -4.30 27.33
CA LYS A 56 24.71 -4.38 26.53
C LYS A 56 24.87 -3.18 25.59
N PRO A 57 26.06 -2.95 25.01
CA PRO A 57 26.25 -1.90 23.99
C PRO A 57 25.31 -2.05 22.81
N LEU A 58 24.85 -0.91 22.23
CA LEU A 58 23.85 -0.86 21.17
C LEU A 58 24.13 -1.78 19.97
N LEU A 59 25.39 -1.87 19.53
CA LEU A 59 25.76 -2.75 18.41
C LEU A 59 25.58 -4.24 18.76
N VAL A 60 25.82 -4.61 20.02
CA VAL A 60 25.59 -5.99 20.48
C VAL A 60 24.10 -6.29 20.53
N GLN A 61 23.29 -5.35 21.03
CA GLN A 61 21.82 -5.49 21.02
C GLN A 61 21.30 -5.66 19.59
N PHE A 62 21.77 -4.84 18.65
CA PHE A 62 21.38 -4.96 17.24
C PHE A 62 21.80 -6.31 16.64
N GLY A 63 23.01 -6.79 16.94
CA GLY A 63 23.46 -8.11 16.51
C GLY A 63 22.59 -9.25 17.07
N LEU A 64 22.19 -9.18 18.36
CA LEU A 64 21.28 -10.14 18.97
C LEU A 64 19.88 -10.10 18.33
N PHE A 65 19.36 -8.89 18.08
CA PHE A 65 18.09 -8.70 17.37
C PHE A 65 18.13 -9.32 15.96
N LEU A 66 19.16 -9.01 15.18
CA LEU A 66 19.31 -9.61 13.83
C LEU A 66 19.42 -11.13 13.90
N LYS A 67 20.19 -11.66 14.85
CA LYS A 67 20.28 -13.11 15.06
C LYS A 67 18.90 -13.70 15.33
N ALA A 68 18.14 -13.18 16.30
CA ALA A 68 16.81 -13.67 16.63
C ALA A 68 15.88 -13.64 15.42
N VAL A 69 15.84 -12.53 14.69
CA VAL A 69 15.00 -12.40 13.49
C VAL A 69 15.39 -13.36 12.38
N PHE A 70 16.70 -13.51 12.06
CA PHE A 70 17.13 -14.34 10.93
C PHE A 70 17.24 -15.83 11.23
N THR A 71 17.45 -16.23 12.48
CA THR A 71 17.60 -17.65 12.84
C THR A 71 16.35 -18.27 13.44
N GLU A 72 15.53 -17.49 14.14
CA GLU A 72 14.38 -17.97 14.90
C GLU A 72 13.05 -17.31 14.47
N TRP A 73 13.13 -16.32 13.56
CA TRP A 73 12.00 -15.48 13.14
C TRP A 73 11.35 -14.75 14.33
N ASP A 74 12.13 -14.51 15.38
CA ASP A 74 11.68 -13.86 16.60
C ASP A 74 11.82 -12.34 16.50
N TRP A 75 10.70 -11.65 16.36
CA TRP A 75 10.62 -10.20 16.30
C TRP A 75 10.40 -9.56 17.68
N GLY A 76 10.22 -10.35 18.71
CA GLY A 76 9.96 -9.93 20.07
C GLY A 76 8.51 -10.10 20.49
N ILE A 77 8.25 -9.66 21.72
CA ILE A 77 6.91 -9.65 22.32
C ILE A 77 6.44 -8.22 22.54
N SER A 78 5.12 -8.03 22.50
CA SER A 78 4.50 -6.74 22.77
C SER A 78 4.68 -6.35 24.23
N ASP A 79 5.22 -5.14 24.46
CA ASP A 79 5.53 -4.64 25.80
C ASP A 79 4.39 -3.81 26.41
N LYS A 80 3.45 -3.30 25.59
CA LYS A 80 2.42 -2.33 26.02
C LYS A 80 1.01 -2.61 25.53
N LEU A 81 0.82 -2.89 24.25
CA LEU A 81 -0.51 -2.99 23.65
C LEU A 81 -1.15 -4.35 23.88
N TYR A 82 -0.36 -5.40 23.76
CA TYR A 82 -0.79 -6.81 23.86
C TYR A 82 0.26 -7.57 24.69
N VAL A 83 0.44 -7.11 25.92
CA VAL A 83 1.53 -7.51 26.82
C VAL A 83 1.75 -9.03 26.80
N GLY A 84 3.00 -9.44 26.54
CA GLY A 84 3.40 -10.85 26.52
C GLY A 84 3.08 -11.63 25.24
N GLN A 85 2.35 -11.04 24.27
CA GLN A 85 2.04 -11.72 23.01
C GLN A 85 3.15 -11.50 21.96
N ASP A 86 3.40 -12.53 21.15
CA ASP A 86 4.33 -12.43 20.02
C ASP A 86 3.86 -11.39 19.02
N VAL A 87 4.77 -10.48 18.60
CA VAL A 87 4.40 -9.36 17.73
C VAL A 87 4.16 -9.80 16.29
N PHE A 88 4.78 -10.89 15.82
CA PHE A 88 4.56 -11.40 14.47
C PHE A 88 3.20 -12.07 14.36
N ASP A 89 2.79 -12.84 15.36
CA ASP A 89 1.46 -13.47 15.42
C ASP A 89 0.36 -12.41 15.47
N LEU A 90 0.56 -11.36 16.28
CA LEU A 90 -0.34 -10.21 16.32
C LEU A 90 -0.47 -9.53 14.96
N PHE A 91 0.65 -9.32 14.30
CA PHE A 91 0.71 -8.67 12.99
C PHE A 91 -0.02 -9.50 11.93
N ILE A 92 0.28 -10.79 11.83
CA ILE A 92 -0.37 -11.71 10.87
C ILE A 92 -1.87 -11.82 11.15
N GLY A 93 -2.28 -11.85 12.42
CA GLY A 93 -3.70 -11.87 12.80
C GLY A 93 -4.48 -10.61 12.34
N LYS A 94 -3.81 -9.46 12.19
CA LYS A 94 -4.41 -8.20 11.71
C LYS A 94 -4.35 -8.01 10.19
N MET A 95 -3.48 -8.76 9.51
CA MET A 95 -3.25 -8.64 8.07
C MET A 95 -4.51 -8.86 7.21
N PRO A 96 -5.38 -9.85 7.48
CA PRO A 96 -6.54 -10.11 6.63
C PRO A 96 -7.49 -8.92 6.51
N ALA A 97 -7.73 -8.17 7.59
CA ALA A 97 -8.60 -6.99 7.55
C ALA A 97 -8.05 -5.91 6.61
N THR A 98 -6.75 -5.61 6.69
CA THR A 98 -6.07 -4.68 5.79
C THR A 98 -6.13 -5.14 4.34
N VAL A 99 -5.75 -6.38 4.08
CA VAL A 99 -5.68 -6.94 2.73
C VAL A 99 -7.04 -6.91 2.05
N ILE A 100 -8.11 -7.35 2.72
CA ILE A 100 -9.43 -7.47 2.10
C ILE A 100 -10.03 -6.11 1.76
N VAL A 101 -9.90 -5.10 2.65
CA VAL A 101 -10.41 -3.75 2.41
C VAL A 101 -9.67 -3.09 1.24
N ASN A 102 -8.34 -3.22 1.19
CA ASN A 102 -7.54 -2.69 0.09
C ASN A 102 -7.81 -3.43 -1.23
N LEU A 103 -7.99 -4.76 -1.18
CA LEU A 103 -8.34 -5.56 -2.35
C LEU A 103 -9.66 -5.10 -2.96
N TYR A 104 -10.70 -4.93 -2.16
CA TYR A 104 -11.96 -4.38 -2.66
C TYR A 104 -11.79 -2.99 -3.25
N SER A 105 -11.03 -2.12 -2.58
CA SER A 105 -10.76 -0.78 -3.11
C SER A 105 -10.11 -0.85 -4.50
N ILE A 106 -9.10 -1.68 -4.69
CA ILE A 106 -8.37 -1.81 -5.97
C ILE A 106 -9.26 -2.43 -7.06
N LEU A 107 -10.02 -3.47 -6.72
CA LEU A 107 -10.92 -4.14 -7.66
C LEU A 107 -11.99 -3.20 -8.24
N PHE A 108 -12.46 -2.23 -7.46
CA PHE A 108 -13.40 -1.23 -7.94
C PHE A 108 -12.70 -0.04 -8.61
N SER A 109 -11.65 0.47 -7.99
CA SER A 109 -11.04 1.74 -8.41
C SER A 109 -10.26 1.66 -9.71
N ILE A 110 -9.50 0.59 -9.94
CA ILE A 110 -8.67 0.46 -11.15
C ILE A 110 -9.53 0.43 -12.42
N PRO A 111 -10.53 -0.46 -12.54
CA PRO A 111 -11.40 -0.47 -13.72
C PRO A 111 -12.13 0.84 -13.94
N ILE A 112 -12.68 1.45 -12.88
CA ILE A 112 -13.39 2.73 -12.97
C ILE A 112 -12.43 3.83 -13.44
N GLY A 113 -11.24 3.91 -12.86
CA GLY A 113 -10.25 4.92 -13.24
C GLY A 113 -9.79 4.78 -14.70
N ILE A 114 -9.51 3.57 -15.13
CA ILE A 114 -9.13 3.30 -16.54
C ILE A 114 -10.27 3.66 -17.49
N LEU A 115 -11.50 3.24 -17.20
CA LEU A 115 -12.67 3.55 -18.04
C LEU A 115 -12.93 5.05 -18.13
N LEU A 116 -12.87 5.78 -17.02
CA LEU A 116 -13.03 7.25 -17.02
C LEU A 116 -11.90 7.92 -17.81
N GLY A 117 -10.67 7.44 -17.69
CA GLY A 117 -9.52 7.95 -18.45
C GLY A 117 -9.67 7.71 -19.96
N ILE A 118 -10.10 6.52 -20.36
CA ILE A 118 -10.39 6.20 -21.77
C ILE A 118 -11.49 7.13 -22.28
N PHE A 119 -12.58 7.29 -21.52
CA PHE A 119 -13.71 8.11 -21.93
C PHE A 119 -13.32 9.59 -22.08
N ALA A 120 -12.54 10.13 -21.13
CA ALA A 120 -12.00 11.48 -21.22
C ALA A 120 -11.08 11.67 -22.44
N ALA A 121 -10.17 10.74 -22.72
CA ALA A 121 -9.28 10.80 -23.88
C ALA A 121 -10.02 10.76 -25.21
N LEU A 122 -11.03 9.90 -25.33
CA LEU A 122 -11.87 9.79 -26.55
C LEU A 122 -12.71 11.04 -26.80
N LYS A 123 -13.08 11.75 -25.74
CA LYS A 123 -13.83 13.00 -25.75
C LYS A 123 -12.96 14.23 -25.52
N LYS A 124 -11.65 14.13 -25.83
CA LYS A 124 -10.68 15.22 -25.65
C LYS A 124 -11.22 16.57 -26.16
N ASN A 125 -10.98 17.63 -25.37
CA ASN A 125 -11.41 19.01 -25.63
C ASN A 125 -12.93 19.22 -25.69
N THR A 126 -13.73 18.32 -25.12
CA THR A 126 -15.17 18.53 -24.91
C THR A 126 -15.46 18.83 -23.42
N TRP A 127 -16.68 19.30 -23.14
CA TRP A 127 -17.12 19.57 -21.75
C TRP A 127 -16.99 18.33 -20.84
N ILE A 128 -17.16 17.12 -21.39
CA ILE A 128 -17.02 15.85 -20.67
C ILE A 128 -15.57 15.65 -20.21
N ASP A 129 -14.61 15.89 -21.11
CA ASP A 129 -13.19 15.81 -20.80
C ASP A 129 -12.82 16.84 -19.71
N TYR A 130 -13.30 18.07 -19.83
CA TYR A 130 -13.07 19.11 -18.83
C TYR A 130 -13.69 18.74 -17.48
N ALA A 131 -14.91 18.21 -17.46
CA ALA A 131 -15.58 17.80 -16.22
C ALA A 131 -14.82 16.67 -15.51
N ILE A 132 -14.47 15.59 -16.23
CA ILE A 132 -13.71 14.47 -15.67
C ILE A 132 -12.34 14.94 -15.17
N SER A 133 -11.63 15.74 -15.95
CA SER A 133 -10.30 16.23 -15.59
C SER A 133 -10.33 17.16 -14.36
N THR A 134 -11.32 18.05 -14.28
CA THR A 134 -11.51 18.95 -13.14
C THR A 134 -11.85 18.16 -11.87
N LEU A 135 -12.82 17.22 -11.97
CA LEU A 135 -13.13 16.35 -10.83
C LEU A 135 -11.92 15.55 -10.36
N THR A 136 -11.16 15.01 -11.29
CA THR A 136 -9.91 14.27 -10.98
C THR A 136 -8.92 15.16 -10.24
N MET A 137 -8.73 16.41 -10.67
CA MET A 137 -7.84 17.35 -9.99
C MET A 137 -8.34 17.70 -8.58
N VAL A 138 -9.63 17.95 -8.42
CA VAL A 138 -10.24 18.19 -7.09
C VAL A 138 -10.00 17.00 -6.18
N VAL A 139 -10.27 15.79 -6.68
CA VAL A 139 -10.09 14.56 -5.90
C VAL A 139 -8.63 14.37 -5.49
N ILE A 140 -7.66 14.57 -6.36
CA ILE A 140 -6.23 14.43 -6.02
C ILE A 140 -5.77 15.49 -5.01
N SER A 141 -6.36 16.68 -5.05
CA SER A 141 -5.97 17.81 -4.17
C SER A 141 -6.48 17.68 -2.74
N VAL A 142 -7.53 16.88 -2.52
CA VAL A 142 -8.14 16.69 -1.20
C VAL A 142 -7.52 15.46 -0.52
N PRO A 143 -7.04 15.57 0.73
CA PRO A 143 -6.52 14.41 1.47
C PRO A 143 -7.57 13.31 1.66
N SER A 144 -7.16 12.04 1.62
CA SER A 144 -8.07 10.88 1.70
C SER A 144 -8.92 10.83 2.97
N PHE A 145 -8.40 11.31 4.09
CA PHE A 145 -9.14 11.34 5.35
C PHE A 145 -10.33 12.33 5.31
N VAL A 146 -10.25 13.38 4.49
CA VAL A 146 -11.39 14.32 4.30
C VAL A 146 -12.54 13.60 3.61
N TYR A 147 -12.26 12.77 2.59
CA TYR A 147 -13.30 11.93 1.99
C TYR A 147 -13.89 10.95 2.99
N ALA A 148 -13.04 10.35 3.83
CA ALA A 148 -13.49 9.41 4.85
C ALA A 148 -14.54 10.05 5.76
N PHE A 149 -14.26 11.25 6.27
CA PHE A 149 -15.22 11.99 7.10
C PHE A 149 -16.48 12.40 6.33
N LEU A 150 -16.34 12.85 5.08
CA LEU A 150 -17.50 13.19 4.25
C LEU A 150 -18.39 11.97 3.97
N ILE A 151 -17.78 10.80 3.69
CA ILE A 151 -18.50 9.55 3.48
C ILE A 151 -19.22 9.13 4.76
N GLN A 152 -18.55 9.16 5.92
CA GLN A 152 -19.19 8.86 7.20
C GLN A 152 -20.34 9.83 7.48
N TYR A 153 -20.14 11.12 7.26
CA TYR A 153 -21.16 12.13 7.52
C TYR A 153 -22.39 11.95 6.62
N VAL A 154 -22.18 11.75 5.32
CA VAL A 154 -23.28 11.63 4.36
C VAL A 154 -23.95 10.26 4.46
N PHE A 155 -23.19 9.18 4.26
CA PHE A 155 -23.76 7.85 4.09
C PHE A 155 -24.07 7.12 5.41
N SER A 156 -23.30 7.40 6.46
CA SER A 156 -23.53 6.74 7.74
C SER A 156 -24.39 7.59 8.67
N PHE A 157 -24.12 8.90 8.80
CA PHE A 157 -24.87 9.76 9.71
C PHE A 157 -26.18 10.27 9.12
N LYS A 158 -26.14 10.98 7.97
CA LYS A 158 -27.35 11.59 7.41
C LYS A 158 -28.30 10.59 6.78
N LEU A 159 -27.80 9.66 5.98
CA LEU A 159 -28.62 8.72 5.21
C LEU A 159 -28.87 7.42 5.96
N GLY A 160 -28.02 7.04 6.92
CA GLY A 160 -28.13 5.78 7.64
C GLY A 160 -27.97 4.54 6.75
N TRP A 161 -27.37 4.68 5.56
CA TRP A 161 -27.24 3.59 4.60
C TRP A 161 -26.10 2.63 4.92
N LEU A 162 -25.02 3.16 5.46
CA LEU A 162 -23.77 2.43 5.74
C LEU A 162 -23.41 2.53 7.23
N PRO A 163 -22.74 1.51 7.81
CA PRO A 163 -22.23 1.59 9.16
C PRO A 163 -21.13 2.66 9.30
N PHE A 164 -20.95 3.17 10.52
CA PHE A 164 -19.87 4.14 10.84
C PHE A 164 -18.49 3.48 10.83
N VAL A 165 -18.41 2.23 11.30
CA VAL A 165 -17.17 1.50 11.49
C VAL A 165 -17.34 0.09 10.93
N MET A 166 -16.21 -0.57 10.69
CA MET A 166 -16.19 -1.95 10.27
C MET A 166 -16.78 -2.86 11.36
N LYS A 167 -17.62 -3.83 10.96
CA LYS A 167 -18.18 -4.84 11.86
C LYS A 167 -17.05 -5.69 12.46
N ALA A 168 -17.17 -6.00 13.74
CA ALA A 168 -16.24 -6.93 14.39
C ALA A 168 -16.44 -8.36 13.86
N GLY A 169 -15.35 -9.11 13.73
CA GLY A 169 -15.37 -10.52 13.29
C GLY A 169 -14.36 -10.80 12.19
N THR A 170 -14.26 -12.07 11.83
CA THR A 170 -13.29 -12.58 10.81
C THR A 170 -13.97 -13.13 9.54
N ASP A 171 -15.32 -13.11 9.48
CA ASP A 171 -16.08 -13.58 8.33
C ASP A 171 -16.17 -12.52 7.24
N TYR A 172 -15.04 -12.22 6.61
CA TYR A 172 -14.87 -11.11 5.66
C TYR A 172 -15.75 -11.19 4.40
N PHE A 173 -16.29 -12.36 4.06
CA PHE A 173 -17.06 -12.58 2.83
C PHE A 173 -18.57 -12.54 3.03
N THR A 174 -19.07 -12.18 4.22
CA THR A 174 -20.50 -11.98 4.45
C THR A 174 -20.94 -10.62 3.91
N TRP A 175 -22.20 -10.53 3.46
CA TRP A 175 -22.77 -9.26 2.98
C TRP A 175 -22.73 -8.14 4.02
N GLU A 176 -22.99 -8.46 5.27
CA GLU A 176 -22.95 -7.48 6.36
C GLU A 176 -21.54 -6.95 6.60
N MET A 177 -20.52 -7.81 6.57
CA MET A 177 -19.14 -7.42 6.69
C MET A 177 -18.72 -6.56 5.50
N PHE A 178 -19.03 -7.00 4.27
CA PHE A 178 -18.77 -6.21 3.06
C PHE A 178 -19.41 -4.83 3.13
N LYS A 179 -20.70 -4.74 3.53
CA LYS A 179 -21.40 -3.47 3.72
C LYS A 179 -20.69 -2.57 4.73
N SER A 180 -20.13 -3.13 5.80
CA SER A 180 -19.39 -2.36 6.81
C SER A 180 -18.02 -1.87 6.35
N MET A 181 -17.42 -2.52 5.36
CA MET A 181 -16.15 -2.08 4.74
C MET A 181 -16.35 -1.01 3.66
N LEU A 182 -17.55 -0.91 3.06
CA LEU A 182 -17.81 -0.01 1.93
C LEU A 182 -17.39 1.45 2.18
N PRO A 183 -17.62 2.08 3.34
CA PRO A 183 -17.19 3.46 3.56
C PRO A 183 -15.67 3.62 3.42
N ALA A 184 -14.90 2.69 3.97
CA ALA A 184 -13.45 2.68 3.86
C ALA A 184 -12.98 2.39 2.42
N VAL A 185 -13.60 1.41 1.75
CA VAL A 185 -13.35 1.07 0.34
C VAL A 185 -13.58 2.30 -0.55
N MET A 186 -14.69 3.03 -0.37
CA MET A 186 -14.96 4.26 -1.11
C MET A 186 -13.89 5.32 -0.87
N ALA A 187 -13.51 5.56 0.39
CA ALA A 187 -12.51 6.56 0.74
C ALA A 187 -11.13 6.25 0.13
N LEU A 188 -10.73 4.99 0.13
CA LEU A 188 -9.48 4.53 -0.50
C LEU A 188 -9.54 4.59 -2.02
N SER A 189 -10.72 4.36 -2.61
CA SER A 189 -10.90 4.26 -4.06
C SER A 189 -10.74 5.60 -4.78
N PHE A 190 -11.15 6.72 -4.19
CA PHE A 190 -11.16 8.01 -4.89
C PHE A 190 -9.80 8.43 -5.41
N GLY A 191 -8.74 8.36 -4.60
CA GLY A 191 -7.38 8.70 -5.01
C GLY A 191 -6.86 7.79 -6.13
N VAL A 192 -7.15 6.49 -6.04
CA VAL A 192 -6.74 5.49 -7.03
C VAL A 192 -7.49 5.72 -8.36
N ILE A 193 -8.82 5.93 -8.31
CA ILE A 193 -9.64 6.27 -9.49
C ILE A 193 -9.06 7.51 -10.18
N ALA A 194 -8.82 8.57 -9.42
CA ALA A 194 -8.32 9.82 -9.97
C ALA A 194 -6.91 9.64 -10.58
N GLY A 195 -6.02 8.92 -9.93
CA GLY A 195 -4.69 8.61 -10.44
C GLY A 195 -4.74 7.86 -11.78
N PHE A 196 -5.48 6.75 -11.85
CA PHE A 196 -5.62 5.96 -13.08
C PHE A 196 -6.37 6.73 -14.17
N THR A 197 -7.39 7.52 -13.83
CA THR A 197 -8.08 8.38 -14.81
C THR A 197 -7.10 9.35 -15.46
N ARG A 198 -6.30 10.04 -14.67
CA ARG A 198 -5.32 11.03 -15.16
C ARG A 198 -4.26 10.37 -16.04
N THR A 199 -3.66 9.29 -15.57
CA THR A 199 -2.61 8.58 -16.31
C THR A 199 -3.17 7.99 -17.61
N THR A 200 -4.30 7.28 -17.55
CA THR A 200 -4.91 6.69 -18.76
C THR A 200 -5.31 7.75 -19.79
N ARG A 201 -5.88 8.88 -19.34
CA ARG A 201 -6.23 10.00 -20.24
C ARG A 201 -4.99 10.57 -20.91
N ALA A 202 -3.91 10.80 -20.18
CA ALA A 202 -2.67 11.36 -20.71
C ALA A 202 -2.06 10.45 -21.77
N GLU A 203 -1.79 9.20 -21.40
CA GLU A 203 -1.18 8.19 -22.25
C GLU A 203 -2.02 7.91 -23.50
N LEU A 204 -3.33 7.69 -23.34
CA LEU A 204 -4.20 7.41 -24.47
C LEU A 204 -4.30 8.61 -25.41
N THR A 205 -4.32 9.84 -24.89
CA THR A 205 -4.35 11.04 -25.72
C THR A 205 -3.07 11.18 -26.56
N GLU A 206 -1.91 10.90 -26.00
CA GLU A 206 -0.63 10.92 -26.69
C GLU A 206 -0.60 9.87 -27.80
N VAL A 207 -0.96 8.65 -27.47
CA VAL A 207 -1.00 7.53 -28.42
C VAL A 207 -1.97 7.80 -29.57
N LEU A 208 -3.16 8.35 -29.32
CA LEU A 208 -4.17 8.64 -30.34
C LEU A 208 -3.70 9.69 -31.37
N THR A 209 -2.73 10.53 -31.02
CA THR A 209 -2.16 11.55 -31.91
C THR A 209 -0.84 11.12 -32.57
N SER A 210 -0.37 9.90 -32.30
CA SER A 210 0.90 9.40 -32.84
C SER A 210 0.83 9.00 -34.31
N GLU A 211 2.00 9.00 -34.99
CA GLU A 211 2.13 8.64 -36.40
C GLU A 211 1.68 7.21 -36.71
N PHE A 212 1.90 6.28 -35.79
CA PHE A 212 1.47 4.90 -36.02
C PHE A 212 -0.06 4.76 -36.00
N MET A 213 -0.78 5.60 -35.28
CA MET A 213 -2.24 5.66 -35.36
C MET A 213 -2.72 6.20 -36.71
N LEU A 214 -2.01 7.18 -37.27
CA LEU A 214 -2.25 7.66 -38.63
C LEU A 214 -2.04 6.52 -39.65
N LEU A 215 -0.93 5.80 -39.54
CA LEU A 215 -0.62 4.64 -40.37
C LEU A 215 -1.69 3.52 -40.26
N ALA A 216 -2.18 3.26 -39.05
CA ALA A 216 -3.26 2.26 -38.86
C ALA A 216 -4.54 2.66 -39.60
N ARG A 217 -4.87 3.95 -39.60
CA ARG A 217 -6.03 4.51 -40.31
C ARG A 217 -5.85 4.49 -41.84
N THR A 218 -4.66 4.82 -42.34
CA THR A 218 -4.36 4.73 -43.81
C THR A 218 -4.42 3.29 -44.29
N LYS A 219 -4.19 2.28 -43.43
CA LYS A 219 -4.39 0.85 -43.74
C LYS A 219 -5.87 0.41 -43.71
N GLY A 220 -6.82 1.34 -43.58
CA GLY A 220 -8.26 1.09 -43.65
C GLY A 220 -8.93 0.74 -42.33
N LEU A 221 -8.25 0.85 -41.19
CA LEU A 221 -8.88 0.65 -39.89
C LEU A 221 -9.80 1.85 -39.52
N THR A 222 -10.98 1.56 -39.04
CA THR A 222 -11.84 2.59 -38.45
C THR A 222 -11.19 3.17 -37.19
N ARG A 223 -11.63 4.37 -36.79
CA ARG A 223 -11.11 5.01 -35.56
C ARG A 223 -11.24 4.10 -34.34
N THR A 224 -12.38 3.44 -34.18
CA THR A 224 -12.62 2.52 -33.06
C THR A 224 -11.71 1.29 -33.13
N GLN A 225 -11.56 0.68 -34.31
CA GLN A 225 -10.67 -0.47 -34.48
C GLN A 225 -9.20 -0.12 -34.18
N ALA A 226 -8.73 1.02 -34.70
CA ALA A 226 -7.38 1.51 -34.42
C ALA A 226 -7.17 1.80 -32.93
N THR A 227 -8.16 2.40 -32.27
CA THR A 227 -8.10 2.66 -30.83
C THR A 227 -8.00 1.36 -30.02
N VAL A 228 -8.91 0.40 -30.24
CA VAL A 228 -8.97 -0.83 -29.43
C VAL A 228 -7.77 -1.74 -29.72
N ARG A 229 -7.40 -1.92 -30.98
CA ARG A 229 -6.33 -2.87 -31.37
C ARG A 229 -4.92 -2.34 -31.14
N HIS A 230 -4.73 -1.01 -31.24
CA HIS A 230 -3.41 -0.40 -31.23
C HIS A 230 -3.24 0.59 -30.07
N ALA A 231 -4.11 1.59 -29.93
CA ALA A 231 -3.91 2.65 -28.93
C ALA A 231 -4.00 2.12 -27.50
N LEU A 232 -5.03 1.37 -27.15
CA LEU A 232 -5.18 0.82 -25.80
C LEU A 232 -4.04 -0.14 -25.43
N LYS A 233 -3.58 -0.96 -26.39
CA LYS A 233 -2.48 -1.88 -26.15
C LYS A 233 -1.19 -1.12 -25.79
N ASN A 234 -0.89 -0.04 -26.50
CA ASN A 234 0.29 0.77 -26.20
C ASN A 234 0.16 1.57 -24.90
N CYS A 235 -1.01 2.10 -24.63
CA CYS A 235 -1.34 2.78 -23.36
C CYS A 235 -1.15 1.85 -22.14
N MET A 236 -1.50 0.56 -22.28
CA MET A 236 -1.34 -0.43 -21.21
C MET A 236 0.14 -0.68 -20.83
N VAL A 237 1.10 -0.38 -21.69
CA VAL A 237 2.54 -0.50 -21.36
C VAL A 237 2.92 0.34 -20.14
N VAL A 238 2.31 1.52 -20.00
CA VAL A 238 2.54 2.43 -18.85
C VAL A 238 1.61 2.10 -17.68
N ILE A 239 0.38 1.67 -17.96
CA ILE A 239 -0.64 1.43 -16.92
C ILE A 239 -0.39 0.13 -16.16
N LEU A 240 -0.01 -0.96 -16.84
CA LEU A 240 0.17 -2.27 -16.20
C LEU A 240 1.19 -2.28 -15.05
N PRO A 241 2.37 -1.66 -15.17
CA PRO A 241 3.30 -1.56 -14.04
C PRO A 241 2.68 -0.88 -12.81
N SER A 242 1.90 0.18 -13.03
CA SER A 242 1.22 0.88 -11.96
C SER A 242 0.14 0.01 -11.28
N ILE A 243 -0.56 -0.84 -12.05
CA ILE A 243 -1.50 -1.84 -11.51
C ILE A 243 -0.76 -2.83 -10.62
N PHE A 244 0.36 -3.39 -11.07
CA PHE A 244 1.17 -4.30 -10.26
C PHE A 244 1.64 -3.65 -8.96
N GLY A 245 2.09 -2.38 -9.02
CA GLY A 245 2.45 -1.61 -7.83
C GLY A 245 1.30 -1.48 -6.83
N GLN A 246 0.07 -1.22 -7.30
CA GLN A 246 -1.10 -1.16 -6.43
C GLN A 246 -1.41 -2.51 -5.76
N PHE A 247 -1.31 -3.62 -6.49
CA PHE A 247 -1.54 -4.95 -5.91
C PHE A 247 -0.52 -5.30 -4.81
N VAL A 248 0.74 -4.96 -4.98
CA VAL A 248 1.73 -5.15 -3.92
C VAL A 248 1.43 -4.23 -2.74
N GLY A 249 0.99 -3.00 -3.01
CA GLY A 249 0.59 -2.03 -2.00
C GLY A 249 -0.64 -2.43 -1.16
N ILE A 250 -1.42 -3.45 -1.56
CA ILE A 250 -2.58 -3.95 -0.79
C ILE A 250 -2.21 -4.24 0.67
N MET A 251 -1.03 -4.81 0.90
CA MET A 251 -0.58 -5.19 2.23
C MET A 251 -0.21 -4.00 3.11
N SER A 252 0.06 -2.84 2.51
CA SER A 252 0.47 -1.65 3.26
C SER A 252 -0.67 -0.98 4.04
N GLY A 253 -1.91 -1.17 3.61
CA GLY A 253 -3.07 -0.52 4.25
C GLY A 253 -3.03 1.01 4.19
N SER A 254 -3.95 1.63 4.89
CA SER A 254 -3.97 3.07 5.11
C SER A 254 -4.09 3.38 6.59
N LEU A 255 -3.03 3.88 7.19
CA LEU A 255 -2.93 4.18 8.61
C LEU A 255 -4.13 5.01 9.12
N ILE A 256 -4.47 6.06 8.39
CA ILE A 256 -5.52 7.00 8.79
C ILE A 256 -6.92 6.44 8.53
N ILE A 257 -7.14 5.83 7.37
CA ILE A 257 -8.45 5.28 7.00
C ILE A 257 -8.82 4.10 7.90
N GLU A 258 -7.87 3.21 8.20
CA GLU A 258 -8.11 2.11 9.13
C GLU A 258 -8.50 2.61 10.52
N LYS A 259 -7.87 3.69 10.99
CA LYS A 259 -8.22 4.30 12.27
C LYS A 259 -9.61 4.94 12.27
N ILE A 260 -9.96 5.69 11.21
CA ILE A 260 -11.27 6.37 11.09
C ILE A 260 -12.42 5.35 11.10
N PHE A 261 -12.27 4.27 10.34
CA PHE A 261 -13.32 3.24 10.21
C PHE A 261 -13.17 2.08 11.19
N SER A 262 -12.24 2.19 12.18
CA SER A 262 -11.96 1.16 13.18
C SER A 262 -11.68 -0.22 12.57
N ILE A 263 -10.99 -0.24 11.44
CA ILE A 263 -10.57 -1.49 10.79
C ILE A 263 -9.47 -2.10 11.64
N PRO A 264 -9.62 -3.36 12.13
CA PRO A 264 -8.64 -4.02 12.97
C PRO A 264 -7.43 -4.51 12.15
N GLY A 265 -6.84 -3.61 11.38
CA GLY A 265 -5.76 -3.88 10.43
C GLY A 265 -4.37 -3.54 10.97
N VAL A 266 -3.36 -3.81 10.12
CA VAL A 266 -1.94 -3.56 10.46
C VAL A 266 -1.60 -2.07 10.49
N GLY A 267 -2.32 -1.22 9.75
CA GLY A 267 -2.14 0.22 9.80
C GLY A 267 -2.56 0.80 11.14
N GLN A 268 -3.70 0.38 11.67
CA GLN A 268 -4.13 0.75 13.02
C GLN A 268 -3.16 0.25 14.08
N LEU A 269 -2.65 -0.99 13.91
CA LEU A 269 -1.66 -1.57 14.82
C LEU A 269 -0.38 -0.71 14.86
N TYR A 270 0.07 -0.24 13.71
CA TYR A 270 1.25 0.63 13.60
C TYR A 270 1.07 1.96 14.33
N ILE A 271 -0.04 2.67 14.09
CA ILE A 271 -0.33 3.93 14.81
C ILE A 271 -0.41 3.70 16.33
N ASN A 272 -1.05 2.62 16.74
CA ASN A 272 -1.20 2.31 18.14
C ASN A 272 0.16 2.02 18.79
N SER A 273 1.09 1.35 18.10
CA SER A 273 2.44 1.07 18.60
C SER A 273 3.30 2.33 18.80
N ILE A 274 2.98 3.41 18.07
CA ILE A 274 3.61 4.73 18.25
C ILE A 274 3.02 5.44 19.46
N ASN A 275 1.69 5.46 19.58
CA ASN A 275 0.98 6.19 20.62
C ASN A 275 1.16 5.58 22.02
N ALA A 276 1.21 4.26 22.10
CA ALA A 276 1.55 3.50 23.30
C ALA A 276 2.90 2.82 23.05
N PRO A 277 4.04 3.47 23.33
CA PRO A 277 5.37 3.05 22.88
C PRO A 277 5.64 1.54 23.04
N ASP A 278 5.25 0.77 22.04
CA ASP A 278 5.44 -0.68 21.95
C ASP A 278 6.53 -0.93 20.89
N TYR A 279 7.76 -0.95 21.35
CA TYR A 279 8.92 -0.91 20.48
C TYR A 279 9.09 -2.12 19.58
N PRO A 280 8.94 -3.37 20.05
CA PRO A 280 9.02 -4.54 19.17
C PRO A 280 7.99 -4.50 18.05
N LEU A 281 6.75 -4.14 18.39
CA LEU A 281 5.65 -4.04 17.44
C LEU A 281 5.88 -2.91 16.42
N PHE A 282 6.42 -1.77 16.85
CA PHE A 282 6.78 -0.66 15.97
C PHE A 282 7.90 -1.06 14.98
N ILE A 283 8.93 -1.76 15.45
CA ILE A 283 10.05 -2.20 14.59
C ILE A 283 9.54 -3.18 13.53
N LEU A 284 8.74 -4.18 13.90
CA LEU A 284 8.15 -5.13 12.96
C LEU A 284 7.31 -4.42 11.90
N ASN A 285 6.40 -3.54 12.32
CA ASN A 285 5.57 -2.78 11.37
C ASN A 285 6.43 -1.94 10.41
N THR A 286 7.43 -1.22 10.93
CA THR A 286 8.33 -0.40 10.11
C THR A 286 9.11 -1.25 9.12
N ALA A 287 9.66 -2.38 9.55
CA ALA A 287 10.38 -3.32 8.69
C ALA A 287 9.47 -3.85 7.57
N PHE A 288 8.25 -4.24 7.91
CA PHE A 288 7.27 -4.75 6.96
C PHE A 288 6.85 -3.68 5.93
N TYR A 289 6.46 -2.49 6.37
CA TYR A 289 6.08 -1.41 5.44
C TYR A 289 7.21 -1.02 4.52
N THR A 290 8.44 -0.98 5.04
CA THR A 290 9.62 -0.71 4.23
C THR A 290 9.85 -1.83 3.21
N ALA A 291 9.79 -3.10 3.64
CA ALA A 291 9.96 -4.25 2.77
C ALA A 291 8.93 -4.27 1.64
N ILE A 292 7.65 -4.08 1.94
CA ILE A 292 6.57 -4.03 0.94
C ILE A 292 6.81 -2.90 -0.06
N SER A 293 7.16 -1.71 0.40
CA SER A 293 7.42 -0.55 -0.48
C SER A 293 8.59 -0.82 -1.43
N LEU A 294 9.66 -1.43 -0.93
CA LEU A 294 10.84 -1.79 -1.72
C LEU A 294 10.53 -2.93 -2.71
N VAL A 295 9.78 -3.94 -2.29
CA VAL A 295 9.31 -5.02 -3.16
C VAL A 295 8.41 -4.47 -4.26
N ALA A 296 7.47 -3.56 -3.93
CA ALA A 296 6.62 -2.90 -4.91
C ALA A 296 7.45 -2.16 -5.98
N ALA A 297 8.47 -1.40 -5.55
CA ALA A 297 9.36 -0.69 -6.46
C ALA A 297 10.10 -1.66 -7.42
N ILE A 298 10.61 -2.78 -6.90
CA ILE A 298 11.27 -3.80 -7.72
C ILE A 298 10.31 -4.46 -8.71
N ILE A 299 9.09 -4.81 -8.27
CA ILE A 299 8.08 -5.42 -9.15
C ILE A 299 7.72 -4.45 -10.30
N VAL A 300 7.53 -3.17 -9.98
CA VAL A 300 7.29 -2.14 -10.99
C VAL A 300 8.48 -2.03 -11.95
N ASP A 301 9.71 -1.93 -11.45
CA ASP A 301 10.92 -1.85 -12.28
C ASP A 301 11.10 -3.06 -13.21
N ILE A 302 10.87 -4.27 -12.68
CA ILE A 302 10.97 -5.51 -13.45
C ILE A 302 9.85 -5.60 -14.49
N SER A 303 8.64 -5.18 -14.12
CA SER A 303 7.48 -5.23 -15.03
C SER A 303 7.68 -4.37 -16.28
N TYR A 304 8.32 -3.20 -16.15
CA TYR A 304 8.72 -2.39 -17.32
C TYR A 304 9.61 -3.17 -18.28
N GLY A 305 10.58 -3.93 -17.77
CA GLY A 305 11.46 -4.75 -18.60
C GLY A 305 10.77 -5.92 -19.33
N PHE A 306 9.62 -6.39 -18.79
CA PHE A 306 8.81 -7.42 -19.47
C PHE A 306 7.83 -6.84 -20.48
N ILE A 307 7.24 -5.69 -20.16
CA ILE A 307 6.17 -5.06 -20.93
C ILE A 307 6.74 -4.28 -22.11
N ASP A 308 7.88 -3.58 -21.95
CA ASP A 308 8.55 -2.84 -23.01
C ASP A 308 9.87 -3.50 -23.46
N PRO A 309 9.87 -4.21 -24.62
CA PRO A 309 11.08 -4.83 -25.15
C PRO A 309 12.20 -3.83 -25.49
N ARG A 310 11.89 -2.54 -25.69
CA ARG A 310 12.88 -1.51 -26.04
C ARG A 310 13.84 -1.24 -24.88
N ILE A 311 13.36 -1.36 -23.64
CA ILE A 311 14.18 -1.22 -22.43
C ILE A 311 15.22 -2.35 -22.33
N ARG A 312 14.89 -3.55 -22.86
CA ARG A 312 15.83 -4.69 -22.90
C ARG A 312 17.02 -4.45 -23.84
N MET A 313 16.81 -3.71 -24.93
CA MET A 313 17.85 -3.49 -25.94
C MET A 313 18.83 -2.37 -25.57
N GLY A 314 18.45 -1.43 -24.70
CA GLY A 314 19.32 -0.35 -24.22
C GLY A 314 20.40 -0.79 -23.21
N SER A 315 20.38 -2.03 -22.70
CA SER A 315 21.37 -2.54 -21.75
C SER A 315 22.59 -3.21 -22.40
N LYS A 316 22.73 -3.14 -23.72
CA LYS A 316 23.92 -3.57 -24.46
C LYS A 316 24.79 -2.33 -24.79
N LYS A 317 25.38 -1.71 -23.78
CA LYS A 317 26.59 -0.90 -23.88
C LYS A 317 27.51 -1.28 -22.73
#